data_26f99490587402e3767f385db89ba71c
#
_entry.id   26f99490587402e3767f385db89ba71c
#
_cell.length_a   1.000
_cell.length_b   1.000
_cell.length_c   1.000
_cell.angle_alpha   90.00
_cell.angle_beta   90.00
_cell.angle_gamma   90.00
#
_symmetry.space_group_name_H-M   'P 1'
#
loop_
_entity.id
_entity.type
_entity.pdbx_description
1 polymer ?
#
loop_
_entity_poly.entity_id
_entity_poly.type
_entity_poly.pdbx_seq_one_letter_code
_entity_poly.pdbx_strand_id
1 'polypeptide(L)'
;MATQVSARLDPAIFRLPVERIRQGYYSDAYFVYTKQLLESEQLHPRVTMQVFQKHDSVLGGIDEALAILKLCTGHEDPDGSWVQGWERLEVQALREGDRIAPHETVLLIEGDYTLFAHLETVYLGCLARRSLIMRNVAEVVQAARGKEIFYFPARHDHWLVQTGDGWSAHVAGAIGVSTDAQASWWGGRGIGTVPHGLIAA
;
A
#
# COMPACT_ATOMS: atom_id res chain seq x y z
N MET A 1 -4.38 19.93 9.67
CA MET A 1 -4.17 19.93 8.20
C MET A 1 -3.48 18.63 7.85
N ALA A 2 -4.00 17.87 6.88
CA ALA A 2 -3.30 16.67 6.43
C ALA A 2 -1.90 17.05 5.92
N THR A 3 -0.91 16.25 6.22
CA THR A 3 0.47 16.46 5.75
C THR A 3 0.49 16.24 4.25
N GLN A 4 0.70 17.29 3.46
CA GLN A 4 0.81 17.16 2.02
C GLN A 4 2.13 16.45 1.68
N VAL A 5 2.04 15.18 1.32
CA VAL A 5 3.21 14.40 0.89
C VAL A 5 3.57 14.85 -0.54
N SER A 6 4.61 15.65 -0.67
CA SER A 6 5.02 16.24 -1.96
C SER A 6 5.80 15.26 -2.85
N ALA A 7 6.45 14.27 -2.26
CA ALA A 7 7.25 13.26 -2.98
C ALA A 7 6.77 11.86 -2.63
N ARG A 8 6.90 10.93 -3.58
CA ARG A 8 6.62 9.51 -3.33
C ARG A 8 7.69 8.90 -2.45
N LEU A 9 7.29 7.93 -1.63
CA LEU A 9 8.22 7.16 -0.81
C LEU A 9 9.15 6.30 -1.70
N ASP A 10 10.39 6.16 -1.25
CA ASP A 10 11.33 5.22 -1.88
C ASP A 10 10.80 3.79 -1.74
N PRO A 11 10.70 3.00 -2.84
CA PRO A 11 10.28 1.61 -2.80
C PRO A 11 11.01 0.74 -1.77
N ALA A 12 12.27 1.02 -1.47
CA ALA A 12 13.06 0.27 -0.51
C ALA A 12 12.53 0.36 0.94
N ILE A 13 11.78 1.43 1.27
CA ILE A 13 11.26 1.63 2.62
C ILE A 13 10.22 0.56 3.02
N PHE A 14 9.51 0.01 2.04
CA PHE A 14 8.45 -0.97 2.26
C PHE A 14 8.98 -2.36 2.65
N ARG A 15 10.27 -2.65 2.36
CA ARG A 15 10.90 -3.95 2.63
C ARG A 15 10.05 -5.13 2.16
N LEU A 16 9.53 -5.02 0.94
CA LEU A 16 8.64 -6.00 0.35
C LEU A 16 9.33 -7.38 0.24
N PRO A 17 8.61 -8.48 0.49
CA PRO A 17 9.11 -9.83 0.22
C PRO A 17 9.05 -10.14 -1.29
N VAL A 18 9.89 -9.43 -2.07
CA VAL A 18 9.83 -9.33 -3.53
C VAL A 18 9.74 -10.69 -4.20
N GLU A 19 10.63 -11.63 -3.83
CA GLU A 19 10.66 -12.97 -4.43
C GLU A 19 9.34 -13.73 -4.24
N ARG A 20 8.75 -13.65 -3.03
CA ARG A 20 7.47 -14.31 -2.76
C ARG A 20 6.31 -13.66 -3.51
N ILE A 21 6.34 -12.33 -3.67
CA ILE A 21 5.32 -11.61 -4.46
C ILE A 21 5.43 -12.00 -5.93
N ARG A 22 6.63 -12.03 -6.50
CA ARG A 22 6.92 -12.47 -7.88
C ARG A 22 6.41 -13.88 -8.16
N GLN A 23 6.58 -14.79 -7.18
CA GLN A 23 6.10 -16.18 -7.26
C GLN A 23 4.58 -16.32 -7.08
N GLY A 24 3.85 -15.22 -6.83
CA GLY A 24 2.40 -15.26 -6.59
C GLY A 24 2.00 -15.85 -5.23
N TYR A 25 2.93 -15.96 -4.27
CA TYR A 25 2.66 -16.56 -2.96
C TYR A 25 1.53 -15.87 -2.18
N TYR A 26 1.35 -14.56 -2.39
CA TYR A 26 0.29 -13.75 -1.76
C TYR A 26 -0.89 -13.46 -2.69
N SER A 27 -0.91 -14.06 -3.86
CA SER A 27 -1.95 -13.81 -4.87
C SER A 27 -3.08 -14.82 -4.74
N ASP A 28 -4.30 -14.38 -5.05
CA ASP A 28 -5.39 -15.32 -5.25
C ASP A 28 -5.04 -16.31 -6.36
N ALA A 29 -5.31 -17.59 -6.14
CA ALA A 29 -4.88 -18.66 -7.01
C ALA A 29 -5.31 -18.47 -8.48
N TYR A 30 -6.49 -17.91 -8.71
CA TYR A 30 -6.98 -17.69 -10.09
C TYR A 30 -6.14 -16.66 -10.86
N PHE A 31 -5.51 -15.68 -10.21
CA PHE A 31 -4.58 -14.77 -10.88
C PHE A 31 -3.25 -15.44 -11.22
N VAL A 32 -2.78 -16.35 -10.35
CA VAL A 32 -1.61 -17.18 -10.66
C VAL A 32 -1.92 -18.09 -11.86
N TYR A 33 -3.09 -18.73 -11.87
CA TYR A 33 -3.52 -19.56 -13.01
C TYR A 33 -3.67 -18.74 -14.29
N THR A 34 -4.21 -17.52 -14.19
CA THR A 34 -4.30 -16.61 -15.34
C THR A 34 -2.94 -16.33 -15.93
N LYS A 35 -1.95 -15.97 -15.11
CA LYS A 35 -0.57 -15.73 -15.56
C LYS A 35 0.01 -16.98 -16.22
N GLN A 36 -0.08 -18.14 -15.56
CA GLN A 36 0.42 -19.41 -16.09
C GLN A 36 -0.21 -19.79 -17.44
N LEU A 37 -1.54 -19.60 -17.59
CA LEU A 37 -2.24 -19.86 -18.84
C LEU A 37 -1.74 -18.94 -19.95
N LEU A 38 -1.64 -17.63 -19.69
CA LEU A 38 -1.16 -16.66 -20.67
C LEU A 38 0.29 -16.98 -21.11
N GLU A 39 1.15 -17.35 -20.18
CA GLU A 39 2.54 -17.74 -20.47
C GLU A 39 2.62 -19.04 -21.29
N SER A 40 1.86 -20.08 -20.91
CA SER A 40 1.88 -21.38 -21.61
C SER A 40 1.36 -21.29 -23.03
N GLU A 41 0.37 -20.46 -23.27
CA GLU A 41 -0.24 -20.23 -24.60
C GLU A 41 0.47 -19.10 -25.37
N GLN A 42 1.53 -18.51 -24.81
CA GLN A 42 2.27 -17.38 -25.41
C GLN A 42 1.36 -16.18 -25.78
N LEU A 43 0.36 -15.91 -24.94
CA LEU A 43 -0.58 -14.83 -25.12
C LEU A 43 -0.10 -13.59 -24.37
N HIS A 44 -0.06 -12.46 -25.04
CA HIS A 44 0.38 -11.17 -24.51
C HIS A 44 -0.68 -10.08 -24.68
N PRO A 45 -1.86 -10.22 -24.04
CA PRO A 45 -2.93 -9.25 -24.19
C PRO A 45 -2.55 -7.92 -23.54
N ARG A 46 -2.62 -6.83 -24.33
CA ARG A 46 -2.55 -5.48 -23.76
C ARG A 46 -3.89 -5.14 -23.13
N VAL A 47 -3.88 -4.81 -21.85
CA VAL A 47 -5.06 -4.43 -21.08
C VAL A 47 -4.87 -3.08 -20.41
N THR A 48 -5.98 -2.44 -20.07
CA THR A 48 -6.01 -1.25 -19.22
C THR A 48 -6.80 -1.59 -17.95
N MET A 49 -6.09 -1.72 -16.83
CA MET A 49 -6.66 -2.00 -15.52
C MET A 49 -6.95 -0.70 -14.78
N GLN A 50 -8.20 -0.52 -14.37
CA GLN A 50 -8.66 0.64 -13.60
C GLN A 50 -8.94 0.23 -12.15
N VAL A 51 -8.33 0.95 -11.22
CA VAL A 51 -8.59 0.80 -9.78
C VAL A 51 -9.36 2.01 -9.28
N PHE A 52 -10.45 1.77 -8.55
CA PHE A 52 -11.31 2.80 -7.98
C PHE A 52 -11.87 2.36 -6.62
N GLN A 53 -12.40 3.31 -5.86
CA GLN A 53 -13.11 3.09 -4.60
C GLN A 53 -14.62 3.34 -4.81
N LYS A 54 -15.48 2.57 -4.11
CA LYS A 54 -16.95 2.71 -4.23
C LYS A 54 -17.55 3.80 -3.35
N HIS A 55 -16.78 4.31 -2.39
CA HIS A 55 -17.23 5.30 -1.42
C HIS A 55 -16.26 6.48 -1.37
N ASP A 56 -16.73 7.63 -0.90
CA ASP A 56 -15.83 8.74 -0.54
C ASP A 56 -14.76 8.23 0.43
N SER A 57 -13.51 8.59 0.18
CA SER A 57 -12.39 8.13 1.00
C SER A 57 -11.21 9.12 0.94
N VAL A 58 -10.17 8.78 1.68
CA VAL A 58 -8.84 9.35 1.53
C VAL A 58 -7.93 8.24 1.07
N LEU A 59 -7.20 8.46 -0.02
CA LEU A 59 -6.37 7.46 -0.66
C LEU A 59 -5.11 7.18 0.17
N GLY A 60 -4.92 5.91 0.51
CA GLY A 60 -3.71 5.41 1.15
C GLY A 60 -3.15 4.17 0.46
N GLY A 61 -1.85 3.94 0.60
CA GLY A 61 -1.17 2.77 0.06
C GLY A 61 -0.79 2.84 -1.41
N ILE A 62 -0.94 4.00 -2.05
CA ILE A 62 -0.62 4.13 -3.48
C ILE A 62 0.88 4.02 -3.74
N ASP A 63 1.72 4.54 -2.86
CA ASP A 63 3.17 4.43 -3.00
C ASP A 63 3.66 2.98 -2.78
N GLU A 64 3.04 2.26 -1.83
CA GLU A 64 3.29 0.82 -1.61
C GLU A 64 2.84 -0.01 -2.83
N ALA A 65 1.66 0.27 -3.39
CA ALA A 65 1.16 -0.37 -4.61
C ALA A 65 2.08 -0.13 -5.83
N LEU A 66 2.57 1.10 -6.00
CA LEU A 66 3.54 1.42 -7.05
C LEU A 66 4.88 0.73 -6.84
N ALA A 67 5.33 0.57 -5.59
CA ALA A 67 6.54 -0.18 -5.28
C ALA A 67 6.40 -1.68 -5.64
N ILE A 68 5.23 -2.28 -5.36
CA ILE A 68 4.91 -3.65 -5.76
C ILE A 68 5.00 -3.78 -7.29
N LEU A 69 4.34 -2.89 -8.03
CA LEU A 69 4.39 -2.90 -9.49
C LEU A 69 5.82 -2.73 -10.01
N LYS A 70 6.57 -1.76 -9.49
CA LYS A 70 7.96 -1.48 -9.91
C LYS A 70 8.90 -2.66 -9.69
N LEU A 71 8.78 -3.34 -8.56
CA LEU A 71 9.72 -4.38 -8.16
C LEU A 71 9.32 -5.79 -8.62
N CYS A 72 8.01 -6.02 -8.84
CA CYS A 72 7.49 -7.36 -9.02
C CYS A 72 6.84 -7.62 -10.39
N THR A 73 6.66 -6.59 -11.24
CA THR A 73 6.20 -6.77 -12.63
C THR A 73 7.28 -7.48 -13.46
N GLY A 74 6.89 -8.53 -14.18
CA GLY A 74 7.82 -9.27 -15.04
C GLY A 74 7.51 -10.75 -15.13
N HIS A 75 8.50 -11.52 -15.55
CA HIS A 75 8.44 -12.98 -15.67
C HIS A 75 9.79 -13.60 -15.31
N GLU A 76 9.77 -14.90 -15.07
CA GLU A 76 10.97 -15.70 -14.86
C GLU A 76 11.37 -16.33 -16.19
N ASP A 77 12.63 -16.17 -16.57
CA ASP A 77 13.23 -16.83 -17.74
C ASP A 77 13.51 -18.31 -17.46
N PRO A 78 13.70 -19.15 -18.50
CA PRO A 78 14.00 -20.58 -18.33
C PRO A 78 15.26 -20.89 -17.49
N ASP A 79 16.18 -19.95 -17.33
CA ASP A 79 17.38 -20.08 -16.49
C ASP A 79 17.12 -19.68 -15.01
N GLY A 80 15.88 -19.31 -14.67
CA GLY A 80 15.49 -18.87 -13.33
C GLY A 80 15.79 -17.40 -13.04
N SER A 81 16.26 -16.61 -14.00
CA SER A 81 16.47 -15.18 -13.83
C SER A 81 15.16 -14.40 -13.97
N TRP A 82 15.03 -13.33 -13.19
CA TRP A 82 13.86 -12.45 -13.28
C TRP A 82 14.07 -11.35 -14.32
N VAL A 83 13.19 -11.31 -15.31
CA VAL A 83 13.14 -10.26 -16.33
C VAL A 83 12.17 -9.18 -15.90
N GLN A 84 12.70 -8.00 -15.60
CA GLN A 84 11.92 -6.85 -15.14
C GLN A 84 11.03 -6.31 -16.25
N GLY A 85 9.75 -6.10 -15.94
CA GLY A 85 8.72 -5.66 -16.88
C GLY A 85 8.14 -4.27 -16.63
N TRP A 86 8.55 -3.57 -15.56
CA TRP A 86 7.98 -2.27 -15.17
C TRP A 86 7.99 -1.24 -16.30
N GLU A 87 9.10 -1.08 -17.01
CA GLU A 87 9.25 -0.11 -18.10
C GLU A 87 8.36 -0.40 -19.32
N ARG A 88 7.71 -1.56 -19.34
CA ARG A 88 6.74 -1.96 -20.38
C ARG A 88 5.29 -1.61 -20.01
N LEU A 89 5.07 -1.03 -18.83
CA LEU A 89 3.76 -0.57 -18.36
C LEU A 89 3.66 0.95 -18.46
N GLU A 90 2.47 1.44 -18.79
CA GLU A 90 2.07 2.83 -18.61
C GLU A 90 1.23 2.91 -17.34
N VAL A 91 1.72 3.65 -16.33
CA VAL A 91 1.06 3.72 -15.02
C VAL A 91 0.79 5.17 -14.64
N GLN A 92 -0.48 5.45 -14.33
CA GLN A 92 -0.94 6.73 -13.81
C GLN A 92 -1.56 6.51 -12.43
N ALA A 93 -1.23 7.37 -11.46
CA ALA A 93 -1.69 7.21 -10.10
C ALA A 93 -1.86 8.56 -9.38
N LEU A 94 -2.89 8.66 -8.56
CA LEU A 94 -3.06 9.74 -7.60
C LEU A 94 -1.99 9.67 -6.51
N ARG A 95 -2.09 10.52 -5.48
CA ARG A 95 -1.09 10.62 -4.40
C ARG A 95 -1.65 10.16 -3.06
N GLU A 96 -0.74 9.80 -2.15
CA GLU A 96 -1.06 9.54 -0.75
C GLU A 96 -1.79 10.77 -0.15
N GLY A 97 -2.91 10.51 0.51
CA GLY A 97 -3.71 11.55 1.16
C GLY A 97 -4.70 12.29 0.26
N ASP A 98 -4.75 12.00 -1.04
CA ASP A 98 -5.75 12.60 -1.92
C ASP A 98 -7.17 12.19 -1.48
N ARG A 99 -8.08 13.15 -1.50
CA ARG A 99 -9.51 12.87 -1.32
C ARG A 99 -10.07 12.34 -2.63
N ILE A 100 -10.77 11.23 -2.56
CA ILE A 100 -11.32 10.53 -3.71
C ILE A 100 -12.83 10.39 -3.62
N ALA A 101 -13.51 10.68 -4.71
CA ALA A 101 -14.95 10.48 -4.87
C ALA A 101 -15.27 9.01 -5.24
N PRO A 102 -16.53 8.56 -5.07
CA PRO A 102 -16.95 7.25 -5.54
C PRO A 102 -16.66 7.06 -7.03
N HIS A 103 -16.05 5.92 -7.38
CA HIS A 103 -15.68 5.53 -8.74
C HIS A 103 -14.62 6.42 -9.42
N GLU A 104 -13.98 7.32 -8.69
CA GLU A 104 -12.81 8.03 -9.19
C GLU A 104 -11.62 7.07 -9.38
N THR A 105 -10.97 7.15 -10.54
CA THR A 105 -9.80 6.33 -10.84
C THR A 105 -8.60 6.76 -10.00
N VAL A 106 -8.08 5.87 -9.17
CA VAL A 106 -6.92 6.14 -8.31
C VAL A 106 -5.62 5.60 -8.87
N LEU A 107 -5.71 4.54 -9.68
CA LEU A 107 -4.59 3.89 -10.33
C LEU A 107 -5.05 3.34 -11.68
N LEU A 108 -4.30 3.62 -12.73
CA LEU A 108 -4.46 3.08 -14.06
C LEU A 108 -3.18 2.37 -14.45
N ILE A 109 -3.30 1.11 -14.91
CA ILE A 109 -2.16 0.30 -15.33
C ILE A 109 -2.46 -0.20 -16.73
N GLU A 110 -1.64 0.18 -17.70
CA GLU A 110 -1.79 -0.28 -19.08
C GLU A 110 -0.55 -1.02 -19.53
N GLY A 111 -0.72 -2.19 -20.12
CA GLY A 111 0.37 -3.00 -20.64
C GLY A 111 0.01 -4.46 -20.84
N ASP A 112 1.04 -5.28 -21.06
CA ASP A 112 0.93 -6.73 -21.18
C ASP A 112 0.49 -7.35 -19.85
N TYR A 113 -0.72 -7.92 -19.82
CA TYR A 113 -1.32 -8.47 -18.60
C TYR A 113 -0.53 -9.64 -18.03
N THR A 114 0.18 -10.37 -18.85
CA THR A 114 1.05 -11.50 -18.43
C THR A 114 2.09 -11.06 -17.40
N LEU A 115 2.57 -9.81 -17.50
CA LEU A 115 3.62 -9.28 -16.63
C LEU A 115 3.16 -8.95 -15.21
N PHE A 116 1.85 -8.67 -15.00
CA PHE A 116 1.37 -8.14 -13.71
C PHE A 116 0.05 -8.76 -13.20
N ALA A 117 -0.56 -9.72 -13.92
CA ALA A 117 -1.82 -10.34 -13.51
C ALA A 117 -1.79 -10.88 -12.07
N HIS A 118 -0.68 -11.50 -11.66
CA HIS A 118 -0.48 -12.09 -10.33
C HIS A 118 -0.31 -11.05 -9.19
N LEU A 119 -0.20 -9.76 -9.51
CA LEU A 119 0.02 -8.71 -8.52
C LEU A 119 -1.27 -8.08 -8.00
N GLU A 120 -2.42 -8.35 -8.65
CA GLU A 120 -3.68 -7.66 -8.36
C GLU A 120 -4.10 -7.78 -6.90
N THR A 121 -4.11 -8.99 -6.34
CA THR A 121 -4.44 -9.22 -4.92
C THR A 121 -3.57 -8.36 -4.00
N VAL A 122 -2.27 -8.26 -4.29
CA VAL A 122 -1.32 -7.63 -3.39
C VAL A 122 -1.46 -6.11 -3.40
N TYR A 123 -1.48 -5.47 -4.57
CA TYR A 123 -1.61 -4.02 -4.62
C TYR A 123 -3.01 -3.54 -4.21
N LEU A 124 -4.08 -4.28 -4.53
CA LEU A 124 -5.42 -3.95 -4.05
C LEU A 124 -5.54 -4.09 -2.53
N GLY A 125 -4.92 -5.11 -1.94
CA GLY A 125 -4.88 -5.30 -0.49
C GLY A 125 -4.19 -4.14 0.24
N CYS A 126 -3.07 -3.64 -0.29
CA CYS A 126 -2.41 -2.46 0.22
C CYS A 126 -3.32 -1.22 0.15
N LEU A 127 -3.89 -0.93 -1.02
CA LEU A 127 -4.80 0.21 -1.21
C LEU A 127 -6.01 0.14 -0.29
N ALA A 128 -6.64 -1.04 -0.16
CA ALA A 128 -7.82 -1.22 0.66
C ALA A 128 -7.52 -0.96 2.16
N ARG A 129 -6.48 -1.60 2.70
CA ARG A 129 -6.11 -1.45 4.11
C ARG A 129 -5.69 -0.03 4.45
N ARG A 130 -4.77 0.55 3.67
CA ARG A 130 -4.22 1.88 3.94
C ARG A 130 -5.28 2.97 3.80
N SER A 131 -6.15 2.90 2.79
CA SER A 131 -7.26 3.85 2.63
C SER A 131 -8.27 3.74 3.77
N LEU A 132 -8.56 2.53 4.27
CA LEU A 132 -9.44 2.35 5.43
C LEU A 132 -8.90 3.07 6.67
N ILE A 133 -7.62 2.85 7.00
CA ILE A 133 -6.98 3.50 8.16
C ILE A 133 -6.94 5.02 7.96
N MET A 134 -6.54 5.47 6.78
CA MET A 134 -6.41 6.89 6.46
C MET A 134 -7.74 7.63 6.55
N ARG A 135 -8.80 7.05 6.00
CA ARG A 135 -10.16 7.58 6.11
C ARG A 135 -10.60 7.68 7.58
N ASN A 136 -10.49 6.59 8.35
CA ASN A 136 -10.91 6.58 9.75
C ASN A 136 -10.16 7.62 10.58
N VAL A 137 -8.85 7.76 10.40
CA VAL A 137 -8.05 8.77 11.10
C VAL A 137 -8.43 10.18 10.65
N ALA A 138 -8.63 10.41 9.35
CA ALA A 138 -9.05 11.72 8.84
C ALA A 138 -10.40 12.16 9.42
N GLU A 139 -11.37 11.25 9.56
CA GLU A 139 -12.65 11.52 10.22
C GLU A 139 -12.47 11.94 11.70
N VAL A 140 -11.59 11.25 12.43
CA VAL A 140 -11.27 11.60 13.83
C VAL A 140 -10.57 12.95 13.92
N VAL A 141 -9.58 13.21 13.05
CA VAL A 141 -8.88 14.51 12.99
C VAL A 141 -9.86 15.65 12.70
N GLN A 142 -10.79 15.44 11.78
CA GLN A 142 -11.84 16.42 11.48
C GLN A 142 -12.74 16.68 12.70
N ALA A 143 -13.18 15.61 13.38
CA ALA A 143 -14.02 15.71 14.57
C ALA A 143 -13.31 16.37 15.76
N ALA A 144 -11.99 16.30 15.82
CA ALA A 144 -11.17 16.86 16.88
C ALA A 144 -11.10 18.41 16.86
N ARG A 145 -11.54 19.06 15.77
CA ARG A 145 -11.65 20.53 15.67
C ARG A 145 -10.36 21.28 16.06
N GLY A 146 -9.22 20.80 15.52
CA GLY A 146 -7.90 21.39 15.75
C GLY A 146 -7.16 20.89 16.99
N LYS A 147 -7.72 19.95 17.74
CA LYS A 147 -6.97 19.25 18.79
C LYS A 147 -6.05 18.20 18.17
N GLU A 148 -4.92 18.01 18.81
CA GLU A 148 -3.92 17.01 18.42
C GLU A 148 -4.45 15.58 18.60
N ILE A 149 -4.24 14.74 17.62
CA ILE A 149 -4.62 13.32 17.61
C ILE A 149 -3.40 12.43 17.58
N PHE A 150 -3.39 11.47 18.48
CA PHE A 150 -2.38 10.39 18.54
C PHE A 150 -3.00 9.08 18.11
N TYR A 151 -2.28 8.29 17.32
CA TYR A 151 -2.73 7.00 16.82
C TYR A 151 -2.05 5.85 17.58
N PHE A 152 -2.78 5.22 18.51
CA PHE A 152 -2.25 4.24 19.46
C PHE A 152 -2.92 2.85 19.39
N PRO A 153 -3.08 2.21 18.22
CA PRO A 153 -3.74 0.91 18.12
C PRO A 153 -2.77 -0.28 18.27
N ALA A 154 -1.50 -0.09 18.58
CA ALA A 154 -0.49 -1.14 18.50
C ALA A 154 -0.83 -2.45 19.25
N ARG A 155 -1.63 -2.37 20.32
CA ARG A 155 -2.10 -3.55 21.09
C ARG A 155 -3.41 -4.14 20.60
N HIS A 156 -4.06 -3.49 19.64
CA HIS A 156 -5.37 -3.89 19.12
C HIS A 156 -5.28 -4.51 17.72
N ASP A 157 -4.16 -4.26 17.01
CA ASP A 157 -3.89 -4.78 15.68
C ASP A 157 -2.65 -5.68 15.67
N HIS A 158 -2.56 -6.53 14.64
CA HIS A 158 -1.41 -7.41 14.45
C HIS A 158 -0.13 -6.58 14.16
N TRP A 159 0.99 -6.97 14.75
CA TRP A 159 2.26 -6.22 14.67
C TRP A 159 2.78 -6.01 13.22
N LEU A 160 2.48 -6.93 12.28
CA LEU A 160 2.89 -6.81 10.88
C LEU A 160 2.23 -5.64 10.13
N VAL A 161 1.09 -5.12 10.59
CA VAL A 161 0.42 -3.99 9.91
C VAL A 161 0.86 -2.63 10.43
N GLN A 162 1.63 -2.58 11.51
CA GLN A 162 1.97 -1.35 12.21
C GLN A 162 2.64 -0.29 11.32
N THR A 163 3.61 -0.69 10.48
CA THR A 163 4.39 0.25 9.67
C THR A 163 3.50 1.06 8.72
N GLY A 164 2.72 0.38 7.90
CA GLY A 164 1.86 1.04 6.92
C GLY A 164 0.64 1.72 7.53
N ASP A 165 0.06 1.16 8.60
CA ASP A 165 -1.06 1.79 9.31
C ASP A 165 -0.60 3.08 10.01
N GLY A 166 0.61 3.07 10.58
CA GLY A 166 1.22 4.26 11.18
C GLY A 166 1.46 5.37 10.15
N TRP A 167 1.98 5.01 8.97
CA TRP A 167 2.12 5.94 7.85
C TRP A 167 0.79 6.54 7.43
N SER A 168 -0.22 5.69 7.21
CA SER A 168 -1.56 6.14 6.84
C SER A 168 -2.15 7.13 7.86
N ALA A 169 -1.97 6.84 9.15
CA ALA A 169 -2.42 7.72 10.22
C ALA A 169 -1.65 9.05 10.23
N HIS A 170 -0.34 9.03 10.01
CA HIS A 170 0.50 10.23 9.92
C HIS A 170 0.06 11.14 8.77
N VAL A 171 -0.11 10.58 7.56
CA VAL A 171 -0.57 11.35 6.38
C VAL A 171 -1.97 11.92 6.60
N ALA A 172 -2.87 11.17 7.28
CA ALA A 172 -4.21 11.63 7.62
C ALA A 172 -4.25 12.71 8.70
N GLY A 173 -3.12 13.01 9.37
CA GLY A 173 -2.99 14.13 10.31
C GLY A 173 -2.83 13.73 11.77
N ALA A 174 -2.59 12.47 12.09
CA ALA A 174 -2.14 12.10 13.43
C ALA A 174 -0.71 12.64 13.67
N ILE A 175 -0.50 13.32 14.82
CA ILE A 175 0.78 13.95 15.11
C ILE A 175 1.79 12.99 15.74
N GLY A 176 1.37 11.83 16.20
CA GLY A 176 2.24 10.83 16.81
C GLY A 176 1.61 9.45 16.85
N VAL A 177 2.47 8.46 17.00
CA VAL A 177 2.14 7.02 17.02
C VAL A 177 2.84 6.35 18.20
N SER A 178 2.38 5.16 18.62
CA SER A 178 2.85 4.54 19.85
C SER A 178 4.10 3.66 19.72
N THR A 179 4.53 3.33 18.50
CA THR A 179 5.70 2.45 18.28
C THR A 179 6.64 2.99 17.22
N ASP A 180 7.92 2.65 17.33
CA ASP A 180 8.93 2.98 16.32
C ASP A 180 8.61 2.34 14.96
N ALA A 181 7.99 1.15 14.97
CA ALA A 181 7.52 0.50 13.75
C ALA A 181 6.49 1.37 13.01
N GLN A 182 5.50 1.90 13.73
CA GLN A 182 4.50 2.80 13.14
C GLN A 182 5.11 4.08 12.58
N ALA A 183 6.20 4.58 13.21
CA ALA A 183 6.87 5.81 12.81
C ALA A 183 7.95 5.62 11.71
N SER A 184 8.28 4.39 11.36
CA SER A 184 9.49 4.07 10.59
C SER A 184 9.53 4.66 9.16
N TRP A 185 8.37 4.80 8.49
CA TRP A 185 8.35 5.28 7.10
C TRP A 185 8.56 6.78 6.92
N TRP A 186 8.56 7.57 8.01
CA TRP A 186 8.96 8.99 7.95
C TRP A 186 10.16 9.30 8.84
N GLY A 187 10.84 8.28 9.40
CA GLY A 187 12.01 8.45 10.25
C GLY A 187 11.69 9.00 11.65
N GLY A 188 10.44 8.90 12.09
CA GLY A 188 10.01 9.30 13.42
C GLY A 188 10.30 8.24 14.48
N ARG A 189 9.78 8.49 15.69
CA ARG A 189 9.82 7.56 16.82
C ARG A 189 8.44 7.42 17.44
N GLY A 190 8.20 6.27 18.06
CA GLY A 190 7.04 6.05 18.90
C GLY A 190 7.06 6.95 20.12
N ILE A 191 5.88 7.42 20.51
CA ILE A 191 5.68 8.20 21.74
C ILE A 191 4.75 7.44 22.66
N GLY A 192 4.82 7.72 23.93
CA GLY A 192 3.99 7.05 24.92
C GLY A 192 3.93 7.76 26.25
N THR A 193 3.17 7.18 27.16
CA THR A 193 3.02 7.61 28.54
C THR A 193 3.58 6.53 29.48
N VAL A 194 3.54 6.82 30.77
CA VAL A 194 3.94 5.87 31.80
C VAL A 194 2.87 4.77 31.94
N PRO A 195 3.22 3.49 31.80
CA PRO A 195 2.26 2.40 31.96
C PRO A 195 1.86 2.21 33.42
N HIS A 196 0.62 1.78 33.66
CA HIS A 196 0.11 1.51 35.00
C HIS A 196 0.98 0.51 35.79
N GLY A 197 1.57 -0.47 35.09
CA GLY A 197 2.49 -1.44 35.69
C GLY A 197 3.71 -0.81 36.35
N LEU A 198 4.24 0.30 35.79
CA LEU A 198 5.36 1.02 36.40
C LEU A 198 4.92 1.79 37.65
N ILE A 199 3.68 2.29 37.68
CA ILE A 199 3.13 3.00 38.85
C ILE A 199 2.84 2.00 39.98
N ALA A 200 2.45 0.76 39.62
CA ALA A 200 2.11 -0.29 40.58
C ALA A 200 3.32 -1.08 41.14
N ALA A 201 4.49 -0.99 40.45
CA ALA A 201 5.71 -1.67 40.86
C ALA A 201 6.57 -0.80 41.80
#